data_9ffc7773b8b11b425b466d507ec43cdb
#
_entry.id   9ffc7773b8b11b425b466d507ec43cdb
#
_cell.length_a   1.000
_cell.length_b   1.000
_cell.length_c   1.000
_cell.angle_alpha   90.00
_cell.angle_beta   90.00
_cell.angle_gamma   90.00
#
_symmetry.space_group_name_H-M   'P 1'
#
loop_
_entity.id
_entity.type
_entity.pdbx_description
1 polymer ?
#
loop_
_entity_poly.entity_id
_entity_poly.type
_entity_poly.pdbx_seq_one_letter_code
_entity_poly.pdbx_strand_id
1 'polypeptide(L)'
;MNKIYQEALDALNNHQVIAFPTETVFGLGVFYDDQKAYELLNAVKRRREDKPYTMMLSKVEDIFKYADVDDKYLKVIKKYMPGSLTILVKSKDNVPGYVTHNTGIIGIRIPSNKEALELLAFVKKPLLVPSANRADQIPALTSEEVVAIFGDEIKVVVHGQIQSGEPSIIIDITGPEMKLVRKGPIPFEELNH
;
A
#
# COMPACT_ATOMS: atom_id res chain seq x y z
N MET A 1 -22.87 -2.23 10.09
CA MET A 1 -21.45 -1.79 10.15
C MET A 1 -20.61 -3.05 10.19
N ASN A 2 -19.60 -3.21 9.36
CA ASN A 2 -18.80 -4.44 9.33
C ASN A 2 -17.91 -4.47 10.59
N LYS A 3 -18.14 -5.44 11.49
CA LYS A 3 -17.47 -5.56 12.79
C LYS A 3 -15.95 -5.59 12.62
N ILE A 4 -15.44 -6.34 11.62
CA ILE A 4 -14.00 -6.47 11.38
C ILE A 4 -13.33 -5.14 10.99
N TYR A 5 -14.02 -4.25 10.27
CA TYR A 5 -13.46 -2.94 9.91
C TYR A 5 -13.42 -2.00 11.11
N GLN A 6 -14.37 -2.14 12.06
CA GLN A 6 -14.29 -1.41 13.32
C GLN A 6 -13.14 -1.90 14.17
N GLU A 7 -12.95 -3.22 14.30
CA GLU A 7 -11.79 -3.80 15.00
C GLU A 7 -10.46 -3.36 14.37
N ALA A 8 -10.40 -3.29 13.02
CA ALA A 8 -9.23 -2.80 12.32
C ALA A 8 -8.97 -1.29 12.59
N LEU A 9 -10.02 -0.47 12.59
CA LEU A 9 -9.90 0.96 12.92
C LEU A 9 -9.44 1.16 14.38
N ASP A 10 -9.99 0.37 15.31
CA ASP A 10 -9.60 0.43 16.72
C ASP A 10 -8.13 0.01 16.90
N ALA A 11 -7.67 -1.04 16.21
CA ALA A 11 -6.27 -1.45 16.21
C ALA A 11 -5.35 -0.35 15.64
N LEU A 12 -5.71 0.24 14.49
CA LEU A 12 -4.95 1.35 13.89
C LEU A 12 -4.86 2.56 14.82
N ASN A 13 -5.96 2.94 15.48
CA ASN A 13 -5.98 4.04 16.46
C ASN A 13 -5.14 3.75 17.71
N ASN A 14 -4.88 2.47 18.01
CA ASN A 14 -4.00 2.03 19.09
C ASN A 14 -2.56 1.75 18.61
N HIS A 15 -2.13 2.34 17.50
CA HIS A 15 -0.78 2.21 16.93
C HIS A 15 -0.39 0.78 16.56
N GLN A 16 -1.38 -0.08 16.26
CA GLN A 16 -1.15 -1.49 15.94
C GLN A 16 -1.14 -1.73 14.44
N VAL A 17 -0.48 -2.82 14.03
CA VAL A 17 -0.45 -3.27 12.64
C VAL A 17 -1.65 -4.20 12.39
N ILE A 18 -2.32 -3.97 11.27
CA ILE A 18 -3.38 -4.85 10.75
C ILE A 18 -2.91 -5.56 9.48
N ALA A 19 -3.61 -6.62 9.07
CA ALA A 19 -3.40 -7.25 7.78
C ALA A 19 -4.72 -7.34 7.00
N PHE A 20 -4.64 -7.24 5.68
CA PHE A 20 -5.80 -7.33 4.78
C PHE A 20 -5.39 -7.80 3.38
N PRO A 21 -6.32 -8.45 2.63
CA PRO A 21 -6.05 -8.88 1.27
C PRO A 21 -6.00 -7.69 0.32
N THR A 22 -5.16 -7.80 -0.73
CA THR A 22 -5.27 -6.98 -1.94
C THR A 22 -5.49 -7.89 -3.13
N GLU A 23 -5.67 -7.37 -4.34
CA GLU A 23 -5.79 -8.20 -5.53
C GLU A 23 -4.46 -8.90 -5.89
N THR A 24 -3.35 -8.49 -5.27
CA THR A 24 -2.01 -9.04 -5.53
C THR A 24 -1.58 -10.04 -4.45
N VAL A 25 -1.33 -9.57 -3.23
CA VAL A 25 -0.90 -10.34 -2.06
C VAL A 25 -1.53 -9.72 -0.81
N PHE A 26 -1.47 -10.39 0.35
CA PHE A 26 -1.83 -9.74 1.60
C PHE A 26 -0.87 -8.58 1.91
N GLY A 27 -1.41 -7.50 2.48
CA GLY A 27 -0.68 -6.33 2.95
C GLY A 27 -0.75 -6.19 4.46
N LEU A 28 0.29 -5.59 5.05
CA LEU A 28 0.26 -5.08 6.42
C LEU A 28 -0.06 -3.58 6.37
N GLY A 29 -0.91 -3.10 7.27
CA GLY A 29 -1.35 -1.70 7.24
C GLY A 29 -1.15 -0.97 8.55
N VAL A 30 -0.69 0.29 8.45
CA VAL A 30 -0.67 1.29 9.52
C VAL A 30 -1.05 2.65 8.96
N PHE A 31 -1.54 3.58 9.78
CA PHE A 31 -1.78 4.94 9.31
C PHE A 31 -0.47 5.62 8.86
N TYR A 32 -0.52 6.37 7.75
CA TYR A 32 0.65 6.99 7.13
C TYR A 32 1.32 8.06 8.01
N ASP A 33 0.57 8.71 8.88
CA ASP A 33 0.99 9.78 9.78
C ASP A 33 1.15 9.32 11.24
N ASP A 34 1.23 8.01 11.47
CA ASP A 34 1.47 7.40 12.78
C ASP A 34 2.90 6.83 12.83
N GLN A 35 3.84 7.64 13.31
CA GLN A 35 5.24 7.25 13.39
C GLN A 35 5.44 6.04 14.31
N LYS A 36 4.70 5.94 15.40
CA LYS A 36 4.77 4.81 16.34
C LYS A 36 4.39 3.49 15.69
N ALA A 37 3.27 3.51 14.94
CA ALA A 37 2.83 2.34 14.19
C ALA A 37 3.80 2.00 13.03
N TYR A 38 4.40 3.01 12.38
CA TYR A 38 5.44 2.82 11.37
C TYR A 38 6.68 2.11 11.94
N GLU A 39 7.17 2.52 13.10
CA GLU A 39 8.29 1.87 13.79
C GLU A 39 7.95 0.42 14.16
N LEU A 40 6.73 0.17 14.67
CA LEU A 40 6.24 -1.18 14.93
C LEU A 40 6.18 -2.03 13.66
N LEU A 41 5.67 -1.46 12.55
CA LEU A 41 5.62 -2.14 11.25
C LEU A 41 7.01 -2.55 10.76
N ASN A 42 8.02 -1.68 10.91
CA ASN A 42 9.42 -1.99 10.58
C ASN A 42 9.94 -3.16 11.43
N ALA A 43 9.67 -3.15 12.74
CA ALA A 43 10.05 -4.23 13.66
C ALA A 43 9.38 -5.57 13.27
N VAL A 44 8.07 -5.56 13.04
CA VAL A 44 7.28 -6.73 12.61
C VAL A 44 7.82 -7.30 11.29
N LYS A 45 8.14 -6.46 10.33
CA LYS A 45 8.72 -6.90 9.05
C LYS A 45 10.19 -7.34 9.16
N ARG A 46 10.89 -7.01 10.22
CA ARG A 46 12.36 -7.19 10.36
C ARG A 46 13.09 -6.54 9.18
N ARG A 47 12.59 -5.37 8.74
CA ARG A 47 13.05 -4.71 7.53
C ARG A 47 14.25 -3.82 7.81
N ARG A 48 15.22 -3.81 6.87
CA ARG A 48 16.22 -2.74 6.78
C ARG A 48 15.54 -1.49 6.21
N GLU A 49 15.89 -0.31 6.72
CA GLU A 49 15.25 0.99 6.38
C GLU A 49 15.67 1.53 5.00
N ASP A 50 15.72 0.70 3.96
CA ASP A 50 16.25 1.11 2.65
C ASP A 50 15.19 1.47 1.61
N LYS A 51 13.92 1.11 1.82
CA LYS A 51 12.85 1.34 0.84
C LYS A 51 11.56 1.85 1.49
N PRO A 52 10.99 2.98 1.00
CA PRO A 52 9.70 3.47 1.47
C PRO A 52 8.57 2.44 1.28
N TYR A 53 7.53 2.55 2.11
CA TYR A 53 6.31 1.78 1.93
C TYR A 53 5.38 2.45 0.91
N THR A 54 4.55 1.66 0.24
CA THR A 54 3.47 2.18 -0.61
C THR A 54 2.35 2.73 0.25
N MET A 55 1.91 3.95 -0.05
CA MET A 55 0.69 4.54 0.51
C MET A 55 -0.51 4.05 -0.29
N MET A 56 -1.47 3.41 0.36
CA MET A 56 -2.73 3.00 -0.25
C MET A 56 -3.85 3.97 0.09
N LEU A 57 -4.63 4.32 -0.94
CA LEU A 57 -5.76 5.23 -0.89
C LEU A 57 -7.02 4.51 -1.36
N SER A 58 -8.20 5.02 -0.98
CA SER A 58 -9.50 4.47 -1.42
C SER A 58 -9.98 5.03 -2.75
N LYS A 59 -9.44 6.17 -3.21
CA LYS A 59 -9.90 6.88 -4.42
C LYS A 59 -8.75 7.50 -5.18
N VAL A 60 -8.86 7.52 -6.51
CA VAL A 60 -7.86 8.13 -7.40
C VAL A 60 -7.75 9.64 -7.14
N GLU A 61 -8.87 10.31 -6.88
CA GLU A 61 -8.91 11.76 -6.62
C GLU A 61 -8.10 12.16 -5.38
N ASP A 62 -7.95 11.24 -4.42
CA ASP A 62 -7.20 11.51 -3.20
C ASP A 62 -5.68 11.54 -3.43
N ILE A 63 -5.17 11.03 -4.56
CA ILE A 63 -3.74 11.11 -4.92
C ILE A 63 -3.25 12.56 -4.86
N PHE A 64 -4.03 13.48 -5.40
CA PHE A 64 -3.67 14.91 -5.49
C PHE A 64 -3.62 15.64 -4.15
N LYS A 65 -4.10 15.01 -3.07
CA LYS A 65 -3.95 15.53 -1.71
C LYS A 65 -2.53 15.30 -1.17
N TYR A 66 -1.85 14.26 -1.63
CA TYR A 66 -0.58 13.77 -1.08
C TYR A 66 0.59 13.85 -2.05
N ALA A 67 0.33 14.04 -3.34
CA ALA A 67 1.37 14.02 -4.37
C ALA A 67 1.08 14.99 -5.51
N ASP A 68 2.17 15.41 -6.19
CA ASP A 68 2.12 16.15 -7.43
C ASP A 68 2.26 15.16 -8.60
N VAL A 69 1.27 15.20 -9.51
CA VAL A 69 1.20 14.33 -10.68
C VAL A 69 1.07 15.17 -11.93
N ASP A 70 1.94 14.93 -12.90
CA ASP A 70 1.86 15.59 -14.24
C ASP A 70 0.61 15.06 -14.99
N ASP A 71 -0.15 15.96 -15.60
CA ASP A 71 -1.41 15.66 -16.30
C ASP A 71 -1.28 14.60 -17.39
N LYS A 72 -0.10 14.48 -18.03
CA LYS A 72 0.18 13.47 -19.05
C LYS A 72 0.02 12.02 -18.53
N TYR A 73 0.15 11.79 -17.20
CA TYR A 73 0.00 10.49 -16.58
C TYR A 73 -1.42 10.17 -16.11
N LEU A 74 -2.34 11.16 -16.15
CA LEU A 74 -3.72 10.98 -15.66
C LEU A 74 -4.48 9.88 -16.40
N LYS A 75 -4.23 9.74 -17.71
CA LYS A 75 -4.87 8.70 -18.55
C LYS A 75 -4.49 7.30 -18.05
N VAL A 76 -3.20 7.07 -17.79
CA VAL A 76 -2.66 5.79 -17.29
C VAL A 76 -3.21 5.50 -15.88
N ILE A 77 -3.17 6.48 -14.99
CA ILE A 77 -3.67 6.35 -13.61
C ILE A 77 -5.15 5.95 -13.64
N LYS A 78 -5.99 6.68 -14.37
CA LYS A 78 -7.44 6.41 -14.46
C LYS A 78 -7.76 5.07 -15.12
N LYS A 79 -6.91 4.58 -16.04
CA LYS A 79 -7.10 3.30 -16.72
C LYS A 79 -6.76 2.10 -15.82
N TYR A 80 -5.71 2.21 -14.98
CA TYR A 80 -5.15 1.09 -14.24
C TYR A 80 -5.32 1.18 -12.72
N MET A 81 -5.95 2.24 -12.21
CA MET A 81 -6.36 2.36 -10.80
C MET A 81 -7.87 2.58 -10.71
N PRO A 82 -8.55 1.82 -9.84
CA PRO A 82 -8.04 0.82 -8.90
C PRO A 82 -7.42 -0.40 -9.57
N GLY A 83 -6.27 -0.91 -9.05
CA GLY A 83 -5.63 -2.09 -9.62
C GLY A 83 -4.18 -2.32 -9.20
N SER A 84 -3.52 -3.22 -9.93
CA SER A 84 -2.15 -3.68 -9.64
C SER A 84 -1.07 -2.70 -10.13
N LEU A 85 -1.35 -1.39 -10.16
CA LEU A 85 -0.41 -0.32 -10.48
C LEU A 85 0.02 0.41 -9.21
N THR A 86 1.32 0.60 -9.05
CA THR A 86 1.93 1.52 -8.07
C THR A 86 2.73 2.57 -8.82
N ILE A 87 2.51 3.85 -8.51
CA ILE A 87 3.26 4.97 -9.08
C ILE A 87 4.19 5.56 -8.03
N LEU A 88 5.45 5.84 -8.39
CA LEU A 88 6.34 6.69 -7.60
C LEU A 88 6.14 8.13 -8.08
N VAL A 89 5.85 9.02 -7.14
CA VAL A 89 5.51 10.44 -7.38
C VAL A 89 6.19 11.33 -6.36
N LYS A 90 6.31 12.62 -6.67
CA LYS A 90 6.76 13.63 -5.70
C LYS A 90 5.68 13.83 -4.65
N SER A 91 6.04 13.66 -3.37
CA SER A 91 5.13 13.90 -2.25
C SER A 91 4.95 15.38 -1.99
N LYS A 92 3.79 15.74 -1.45
CA LYS A 92 3.54 17.06 -0.88
C LYS A 92 4.04 17.15 0.57
N ASP A 93 4.12 18.36 1.11
CA ASP A 93 4.66 18.65 2.44
C ASP A 93 3.84 18.05 3.59
N ASN A 94 2.59 17.67 3.34
CA ASN A 94 1.74 16.99 4.33
C ASN A 94 2.03 15.49 4.50
N VAL A 95 2.98 14.94 3.72
CA VAL A 95 3.49 13.57 3.90
C VAL A 95 4.72 13.64 4.80
N PRO A 96 4.72 12.97 5.97
CA PRO A 96 5.85 13.01 6.89
C PRO A 96 7.16 12.49 6.26
N GLY A 97 8.29 13.10 6.61
CA GLY A 97 9.60 12.76 6.05
C GLY A 97 10.01 11.28 6.24
N TYR A 98 9.64 10.67 7.37
CA TYR A 98 9.93 9.25 7.61
C TYR A 98 9.22 8.32 6.61
N VAL A 99 8.07 8.73 6.06
CA VAL A 99 7.31 7.95 5.05
C VAL A 99 8.07 7.89 3.73
N THR A 100 8.74 8.97 3.36
CA THR A 100 9.50 9.11 2.11
C THR A 100 11.01 8.85 2.30
N HIS A 101 11.46 8.52 3.52
CA HIS A 101 12.88 8.50 3.90
C HIS A 101 13.61 9.81 3.54
N ASN A 102 12.90 10.94 3.67
CA ASN A 102 13.36 12.30 3.33
C ASN A 102 13.76 12.50 1.86
N THR A 103 13.35 11.59 0.96
CA THR A 103 13.61 11.72 -0.49
C THR A 103 12.59 12.62 -1.19
N GLY A 104 11.45 12.89 -0.55
CA GLY A 104 10.30 13.56 -1.18
C GLY A 104 9.60 12.71 -2.25
N ILE A 105 9.85 11.40 -2.31
CA ILE A 105 9.21 10.47 -3.25
C ILE A 105 8.39 9.45 -2.48
N ILE A 106 7.16 9.21 -2.93
CA ILE A 106 6.26 8.23 -2.35
C ILE A 106 5.66 7.30 -3.41
N GLY A 107 5.51 6.03 -3.07
CA GLY A 107 4.72 5.09 -3.86
C GLY A 107 3.24 5.20 -3.50
N ILE A 108 2.36 5.39 -4.48
CA ILE A 108 0.91 5.43 -4.27
C ILE A 108 0.22 4.35 -5.07
N ARG A 109 -0.80 3.72 -4.47
CA ARG A 109 -1.64 2.70 -5.10
C ARG A 109 -3.09 2.81 -4.61
N ILE A 110 -4.04 2.56 -5.50
CA ILE A 110 -5.43 2.27 -5.16
C ILE A 110 -5.66 0.80 -5.51
N PRO A 111 -5.86 -0.10 -4.53
CA PRO A 111 -6.10 -1.52 -4.81
C PRO A 111 -7.46 -1.73 -5.47
N SER A 112 -7.65 -2.81 -6.23
CA SER A 112 -8.97 -3.19 -6.77
C SER A 112 -9.69 -4.27 -5.96
N ASN A 113 -9.03 -4.81 -4.93
CA ASN A 113 -9.66 -5.78 -4.03
C ASN A 113 -10.78 -5.12 -3.22
N LYS A 114 -11.94 -5.77 -3.16
CA LYS A 114 -13.15 -5.23 -2.54
C LYS A 114 -12.95 -4.94 -1.05
N GLU A 115 -12.40 -5.91 -0.32
CA GLU A 115 -12.17 -5.81 1.12
C GLU A 115 -11.17 -4.68 1.45
N ALA A 116 -10.12 -4.54 0.63
CA ALA A 116 -9.15 -3.46 0.78
C ALA A 116 -9.79 -2.09 0.54
N LEU A 117 -10.58 -1.93 -0.53
CA LEU A 117 -11.27 -0.66 -0.83
C LEU A 117 -12.29 -0.29 0.24
N GLU A 118 -13.09 -1.25 0.70
CA GLU A 118 -14.08 -1.02 1.77
C GLU A 118 -13.39 -0.63 3.08
N LEU A 119 -12.29 -1.32 3.46
CA LEU A 119 -11.49 -0.98 4.64
C LEU A 119 -10.91 0.45 4.53
N LEU A 120 -10.23 0.76 3.42
CA LEU A 120 -9.63 2.09 3.18
C LEU A 120 -10.70 3.20 3.20
N ALA A 121 -11.88 2.95 2.62
CA ALA A 121 -13.00 3.88 2.66
C ALA A 121 -13.59 4.03 4.07
N PHE A 122 -13.59 2.95 4.86
CA PHE A 122 -14.11 2.96 6.23
C PHE A 122 -13.19 3.74 7.17
N VAL A 123 -11.88 3.51 7.11
CA VAL A 123 -10.91 4.18 7.98
C VAL A 123 -10.67 5.65 7.58
N LYS A 124 -11.05 6.04 6.35
CA LYS A 124 -11.01 7.42 5.82
C LYS A 124 -9.65 8.09 5.87
N LYS A 125 -8.59 7.33 5.93
CA LYS A 125 -7.22 7.80 6.06
C LYS A 125 -6.28 6.86 5.30
N PRO A 126 -5.23 7.37 4.63
CA PRO A 126 -4.27 6.52 3.95
C PRO A 126 -3.55 5.56 4.88
N LEU A 127 -3.25 4.38 4.37
CA LEU A 127 -2.41 3.41 5.05
C LEU A 127 -1.07 3.25 4.31
N LEU A 128 0.01 3.06 5.07
CA LEU A 128 1.27 2.52 4.54
C LEU A 128 1.15 1.00 4.48
N VAL A 129 1.33 0.43 3.29
CA VAL A 129 1.02 -0.98 3.06
C VAL A 129 2.15 -1.70 2.32
N PRO A 130 3.12 -2.27 3.04
CA PRO A 130 3.99 -3.30 2.48
C PRO A 130 3.25 -4.64 2.35
N SER A 131 3.82 -5.55 1.56
CA SER A 131 3.37 -6.96 1.52
C SER A 131 3.51 -7.65 2.89
N ALA A 132 2.60 -8.60 3.18
CA ALA A 132 2.57 -9.35 4.43
C ALA A 132 3.60 -10.50 4.41
N ASN A 133 4.88 -10.17 4.64
CA ASN A 133 6.00 -11.09 4.77
C ASN A 133 7.07 -10.50 5.70
N ARG A 134 7.89 -11.32 6.30
CA ARG A 134 9.18 -10.86 6.84
C ARG A 134 10.08 -10.45 5.69
N ALA A 135 11.08 -9.60 5.95
CA ALA A 135 12.01 -9.17 4.91
C ALA A 135 12.61 -10.36 4.15
N ASP A 136 12.71 -10.23 2.83
CA ASP A 136 13.26 -11.22 1.91
C ASP A 136 12.55 -12.60 1.88
N GLN A 137 11.34 -12.70 2.46
CA GLN A 137 10.48 -13.88 2.39
C GLN A 137 9.34 -13.68 1.39
N ILE A 138 8.68 -14.79 1.02
CA ILE A 138 7.50 -14.79 0.15
C ILE A 138 6.33 -14.15 0.89
N PRO A 139 5.56 -13.25 0.25
CA PRO A 139 4.35 -12.67 0.82
C PRO A 139 3.26 -13.71 1.07
N ALA A 140 2.50 -13.53 2.15
CA ALA A 140 1.30 -14.32 2.44
C ALA A 140 0.23 -14.13 1.36
N LEU A 141 -0.41 -15.22 0.96
CA LEU A 141 -1.49 -15.27 -0.01
C LEU A 141 -2.86 -15.54 0.64
N THR A 142 -2.86 -15.97 1.90
CA THR A 142 -4.07 -16.26 2.68
C THR A 142 -3.99 -15.63 4.08
N SER A 143 -5.14 -15.48 4.73
CA SER A 143 -5.22 -15.01 6.12
C SER A 143 -4.54 -15.99 7.08
N GLU A 144 -4.61 -17.30 6.82
CA GLU A 144 -3.98 -18.36 7.62
C GLU A 144 -2.45 -18.26 7.54
N GLU A 145 -1.90 -17.96 6.36
CA GLU A 145 -0.47 -17.71 6.19
C GLU A 145 -0.03 -16.45 6.94
N VAL A 146 -0.84 -15.37 6.95
CA VAL A 146 -0.55 -14.18 7.77
C VAL A 146 -0.45 -14.55 9.25
N VAL A 147 -1.42 -15.31 9.77
CA VAL A 147 -1.41 -15.77 11.16
C VAL A 147 -0.21 -16.68 11.44
N ALA A 148 0.13 -17.58 10.53
CA ALA A 148 1.29 -18.46 10.67
C ALA A 148 2.64 -17.70 10.71
N ILE A 149 2.76 -16.62 9.92
CA ILE A 149 4.01 -15.81 9.84
C ILE A 149 4.14 -14.88 11.07
N PHE A 150 3.05 -14.24 11.49
CA PHE A 150 3.10 -13.12 12.43
C PHE A 150 2.53 -13.42 13.81
N GLY A 151 1.63 -14.40 13.93
CA GLY A 151 0.99 -14.73 15.21
C GLY A 151 0.35 -13.49 15.87
N ASP A 152 0.62 -13.30 17.15
CA ASP A 152 0.06 -12.20 17.94
C ASP A 152 0.65 -10.80 17.62
N GLU A 153 1.65 -10.70 16.76
CA GLU A 153 2.20 -9.40 16.34
C GLU A 153 1.23 -8.62 15.45
N ILE A 154 0.28 -9.32 14.78
CA ILE A 154 -0.79 -8.71 13.98
C ILE A 154 -2.12 -8.89 14.72
N LYS A 155 -2.72 -7.79 15.15
CA LYS A 155 -3.92 -7.81 16.01
C LYS A 155 -5.21 -8.11 15.26
N VAL A 156 -5.31 -7.66 14.00
CA VAL A 156 -6.50 -7.86 13.18
C VAL A 156 -6.09 -8.31 11.79
N VAL A 157 -6.66 -9.41 11.33
CA VAL A 157 -6.52 -9.91 9.95
C VAL A 157 -7.90 -9.85 9.30
N VAL A 158 -8.05 -8.99 8.32
CA VAL A 158 -9.25 -8.94 7.48
C VAL A 158 -9.19 -10.11 6.51
N HIS A 159 -10.21 -10.97 6.54
CA HIS A 159 -10.30 -12.12 5.64
C HIS A 159 -10.74 -11.66 4.24
N GLY A 160 -10.30 -12.40 3.23
CA GLY A 160 -10.66 -12.19 1.83
C GLY A 160 -9.72 -12.95 0.91
N GLN A 161 -9.94 -12.80 -0.40
CA GLN A 161 -9.18 -13.53 -1.41
C GLN A 161 -8.32 -12.57 -2.23
N ILE A 162 -7.13 -13.02 -2.58
CA ILE A 162 -6.27 -12.39 -3.58
C ILE A 162 -6.64 -12.90 -4.98
N GLN A 163 -6.16 -12.24 -6.05
CA GLN A 163 -6.44 -12.62 -7.43
C GLN A 163 -5.20 -13.15 -8.18
N SER A 164 -4.05 -12.48 -8.06
CA SER A 164 -2.88 -12.82 -8.87
C SER A 164 -1.76 -13.54 -8.13
N GLY A 165 -1.52 -13.23 -6.86
CA GLY A 165 -0.34 -13.68 -6.12
C GLY A 165 0.97 -12.99 -6.55
N GLU A 166 0.93 -12.11 -7.54
CA GLU A 166 2.08 -11.32 -8.01
C GLU A 166 2.03 -9.90 -7.46
N PRO A 167 3.17 -9.32 -7.01
CA PRO A 167 3.23 -7.93 -6.60
C PRO A 167 2.87 -6.96 -7.73
N SER A 168 2.33 -5.77 -7.40
CA SER A 168 2.00 -4.74 -8.40
C SER A 168 3.21 -4.33 -9.24
N ILE A 169 2.95 -3.92 -10.50
CA ILE A 169 3.95 -3.17 -11.26
C ILE A 169 4.24 -1.85 -10.54
N ILE A 170 5.50 -1.41 -10.54
CA ILE A 170 5.91 -0.11 -10.04
C ILE A 170 6.52 0.69 -11.17
N ILE A 171 5.99 1.88 -11.42
CA ILE A 171 6.54 2.86 -12.34
C ILE A 171 6.95 4.12 -11.59
N ASP A 172 8.04 4.74 -12.04
CA ASP A 172 8.49 6.05 -11.58
C ASP A 172 8.05 7.11 -12.60
N ILE A 173 7.24 8.06 -12.14
CA ILE A 173 6.75 9.21 -12.91
C ILE A 173 7.17 10.53 -12.28
N THR A 174 8.22 10.55 -11.49
CA THR A 174 8.78 11.78 -10.89
C THR A 174 9.56 12.64 -11.88
N GLY A 175 9.98 12.05 -12.99
CA GLY A 175 10.76 12.68 -14.06
C GLY A 175 9.95 12.95 -15.34
N PRO A 176 10.62 13.43 -16.40
CA PRO A 176 9.99 13.73 -17.68
C PRO A 176 9.47 12.48 -18.41
N GLU A 177 10.07 11.32 -18.15
CA GLU A 177 9.72 10.03 -18.76
C GLU A 177 9.34 9.02 -17.69
N MET A 178 8.39 8.13 -18.04
CA MET A 178 7.99 6.99 -17.21
C MET A 178 9.10 5.94 -17.20
N LYS A 179 9.47 5.44 -16.03
CA LYS A 179 10.46 4.37 -15.87
C LYS A 179 9.87 3.17 -15.15
N LEU A 180 10.19 1.97 -15.64
CA LEU A 180 9.86 0.74 -14.95
C LEU A 180 10.81 0.54 -13.76
N VAL A 181 10.24 0.39 -12.56
CA VAL A 181 11.00 0.10 -11.32
C VAL A 181 10.88 -1.36 -10.94
N ARG A 182 9.69 -1.94 -11.11
CA ARG A 182 9.41 -3.36 -10.83
C ARG A 182 8.35 -3.88 -11.78
N LYS A 183 8.56 -5.06 -12.35
CA LYS A 183 7.55 -5.78 -13.13
C LYS A 183 6.38 -6.24 -12.23
N GLY A 184 5.22 -6.47 -12.83
CA GLY A 184 4.01 -6.93 -12.19
C GLY A 184 3.01 -7.47 -13.22
N PRO A 185 1.75 -7.69 -12.84
CA PRO A 185 0.74 -8.29 -13.72
C PRO A 185 0.42 -7.47 -14.98
N ILE A 186 0.66 -6.15 -14.96
CA ILE A 186 0.43 -5.27 -16.11
C ILE A 186 1.74 -5.17 -16.91
N PRO A 187 1.74 -5.46 -18.22
CA PRO A 187 2.90 -5.25 -19.09
C PRO A 187 3.26 -3.75 -19.15
N PHE A 188 4.55 -3.41 -19.01
CA PHE A 188 4.99 -2.02 -19.00
C PHE A 188 4.68 -1.30 -20.33
N GLU A 189 4.75 -2.02 -21.43
CA GLU A 189 4.49 -1.54 -22.78
C GLU A 189 3.05 -0.99 -22.92
N GLU A 190 2.08 -1.55 -22.19
CA GLU A 190 0.69 -1.11 -22.21
C GLU A 190 0.47 0.23 -21.46
N LEU A 191 1.42 0.65 -20.63
CA LEU A 191 1.33 1.92 -19.88
C LEU A 191 1.79 3.12 -20.71
N ASN A 192 2.47 2.91 -21.83
CA ASN A 192 3.02 3.95 -22.70
C ASN A 192 2.07 4.39 -23.83
N HIS A 193 0.77 3.95 -23.82
CA HIS A 193 -0.18 4.23 -24.88
C HIS A 193 -1.36 5.10 -24.46
#